data_8ef96c121249bd22d131d67098b802d5
#
_entry.id   8ef96c121249bd22d131d67098b802d5
#
_cell.length_a   1.000
_cell.length_b   1.000
_cell.length_c   1.000
_cell.angle_alpha   90.00
_cell.angle_beta   90.00
_cell.angle_gamma   90.00
#
_symmetry.space_group_name_H-M   'P 1'
#
loop_
_entity.id
_entity.type
_entity.pdbx_description
1 polymer ?
#
loop_
_entity_poly.entity_id
_entity_poly.type
_entity_poly.pdbx_seq_one_letter_code
_entity_poly.pdbx_strand_id
1 'polypeptide(L)'
;PFDVVRRTVEEDLGARLEDVFSSFDETALAAASIAQVHGATLLTGENVVVKVQRPSVSQFVRKDLRVMAWLAPHLVGRIPIAALANPPSLVELFAETIVEELDFRMEAANMLDVAAMLHDLGQDRYVVPRPHPTLVTRRVLVMERVYGFNFDDVAGMQDAGIDTEDVVRTAMVAFMEGAVVEGIFHGDLHGGNLFVLEDGR
;
A
#
# COMPACT_ATOMS: atom_id res chain seq x y z
N PRO A 1 16.16 -11.80 -1.67
CA PRO A 1 16.70 -12.44 -2.87
C PRO A 1 15.57 -12.70 -3.87
N PHE A 2 15.83 -12.53 -5.15
CA PHE A 2 14.80 -12.63 -6.21
C PHE A 2 14.17 -14.02 -6.33
N ASP A 3 14.94 -15.09 -6.08
CA ASP A 3 14.43 -16.46 -6.05
C ASP A 3 13.26 -16.67 -5.07
N VAL A 4 13.27 -15.93 -3.98
CA VAL A 4 12.19 -15.95 -2.98
C VAL A 4 10.95 -15.18 -3.49
N VAL A 5 11.17 -14.04 -4.15
CA VAL A 5 10.11 -13.25 -4.79
C VAL A 5 9.42 -14.07 -5.88
N ARG A 6 10.20 -14.64 -6.80
CA ARG A 6 9.72 -15.53 -7.87
C ARG A 6 8.83 -16.63 -7.31
N ARG A 7 9.33 -17.38 -6.33
CA ARG A 7 8.58 -18.49 -5.69
C ARG A 7 7.26 -18.00 -5.10
N THR A 8 7.28 -16.87 -4.39
CA THR A 8 6.04 -16.32 -3.78
C THR A 8 5.02 -15.95 -4.83
N VAL A 9 5.45 -15.32 -5.91
CA VAL A 9 4.55 -14.94 -7.03
C VAL A 9 3.99 -16.18 -7.71
N GLU A 10 4.84 -17.15 -8.05
CA GLU A 10 4.42 -18.38 -8.73
C GLU A 10 3.48 -19.23 -7.88
N GLU A 11 3.74 -19.34 -6.58
CA GLU A 11 2.86 -20.05 -5.63
C GLU A 11 1.48 -19.37 -5.51
N ASP A 12 1.45 -18.05 -5.43
CA ASP A 12 0.19 -17.31 -5.22
C ASP A 12 -0.64 -17.17 -6.49
N LEU A 13 0.00 -16.97 -7.63
CA LEU A 13 -0.69 -16.89 -8.91
C LEU A 13 -1.01 -18.26 -9.51
N GLY A 14 -0.36 -19.33 -9.03
CA GLY A 14 -0.53 -20.69 -9.55
C GLY A 14 0.00 -20.86 -10.98
N ALA A 15 0.92 -19.99 -11.43
CA ALA A 15 1.49 -19.97 -12.77
C ALA A 15 2.98 -19.59 -12.69
N ARG A 16 3.79 -19.96 -13.69
CA ARG A 16 5.17 -19.52 -13.76
C ARG A 16 5.23 -18.04 -14.11
N LEU A 17 6.28 -17.35 -13.68
CA LEU A 17 6.48 -15.93 -13.98
C LEU A 17 6.36 -15.64 -15.48
N GLU A 18 6.99 -16.46 -16.31
CA GLU A 18 7.02 -16.32 -17.76
C GLU A 18 5.66 -16.58 -18.44
N ASP A 19 4.74 -17.24 -17.75
CA ASP A 19 3.37 -17.49 -18.25
C ASP A 19 2.43 -16.30 -17.98
N VAL A 20 2.85 -15.35 -17.15
CA VAL A 20 2.07 -14.14 -16.78
C VAL A 20 2.74 -12.86 -17.29
N PHE A 21 4.06 -12.78 -17.17
CA PHE A 21 4.84 -11.58 -17.47
C PHE A 21 5.80 -11.82 -18.63
N SER A 22 5.85 -10.87 -19.57
CA SER A 22 6.85 -10.84 -20.64
C SER A 22 8.21 -10.35 -20.13
N SER A 23 8.22 -9.52 -19.09
CA SER A 23 9.43 -9.12 -18.34
C SER A 23 9.10 -8.90 -16.86
N PHE A 24 10.07 -9.16 -16.01
CA PHE A 24 9.97 -8.94 -14.56
C PHE A 24 11.32 -8.45 -14.03
N ASP A 25 11.34 -7.28 -13.40
CA ASP A 25 12.54 -6.68 -12.88
C ASP A 25 13.00 -7.43 -11.62
N GLU A 26 14.21 -8.01 -11.66
CA GLU A 26 14.78 -8.72 -10.49
C GLU A 26 15.13 -7.77 -9.35
N THR A 27 15.48 -6.53 -9.70
CA THR A 27 15.76 -5.47 -8.71
C THR A 27 14.47 -4.79 -8.31
N ALA A 28 14.21 -4.73 -7.00
CA ALA A 28 13.03 -4.04 -6.49
C ALA A 28 13.11 -2.52 -6.75
N LEU A 29 12.02 -1.93 -7.20
CA LEU A 29 11.86 -0.48 -7.31
C LEU A 29 11.81 0.18 -5.93
N ALA A 30 11.13 -0.50 -4.98
CA ALA A 30 11.00 -0.05 -3.60
C ALA A 30 10.94 -1.24 -2.64
N ALA A 31 11.37 -1.00 -1.41
CA ALA A 31 11.31 -1.96 -0.32
C ALA A 31 10.58 -1.34 0.87
N ALA A 32 9.43 -1.90 1.20
CA ALA A 32 8.66 -1.55 2.39
C ALA A 32 8.94 -2.54 3.54
N SER A 33 8.40 -2.25 4.72
CA SER A 33 8.56 -3.10 5.92
C SER A 33 8.10 -4.54 5.69
N ILE A 34 6.95 -4.73 5.06
CA ILE A 34 6.30 -6.03 4.85
C ILE A 34 6.41 -6.55 3.42
N ALA A 35 6.85 -5.74 2.43
CA ALA A 35 6.79 -6.07 1.02
C ALA A 35 7.98 -5.54 0.23
N GLN A 36 8.10 -6.00 -1.02
CA GLN A 36 8.93 -5.43 -2.07
C GLN A 36 8.05 -5.11 -3.27
N VAL A 37 8.38 -4.07 -4.01
CA VAL A 37 7.68 -3.65 -5.23
C VAL A 37 8.63 -3.81 -6.40
N HIS A 38 8.22 -4.55 -7.41
CA HIS A 38 8.98 -4.82 -8.63
C HIS A 38 8.24 -4.26 -9.85
N GLY A 39 9.00 -3.79 -10.84
CA GLY A 39 8.45 -3.48 -12.16
C GLY A 39 8.27 -4.77 -12.95
N ALA A 40 7.22 -4.81 -13.77
CA ALA A 40 6.98 -5.91 -14.68
C ALA A 40 6.18 -5.45 -15.90
N THR A 41 6.18 -6.27 -16.96
CA THR A 41 5.30 -6.09 -18.13
C THR A 41 4.51 -7.37 -18.30
N LEU A 42 3.19 -7.26 -18.40
CA LEU A 42 2.32 -8.40 -18.68
C LEU A 42 2.53 -8.93 -20.09
N LEU A 43 2.08 -10.15 -20.36
CA LEU A 43 2.06 -10.70 -21.74
C LEU A 43 1.17 -9.88 -22.69
N THR A 44 0.21 -9.13 -22.16
CA THR A 44 -0.63 -8.17 -22.90
C THR A 44 0.12 -6.90 -23.32
N GLY A 45 1.34 -6.66 -22.79
CA GLY A 45 2.15 -5.48 -23.03
C GLY A 45 1.93 -4.34 -22.02
N GLU A 46 1.05 -4.50 -21.05
CA GLU A 46 0.80 -3.51 -20.00
C GLU A 46 1.95 -3.45 -19.01
N ASN A 47 2.41 -2.23 -18.70
CA ASN A 47 3.38 -2.00 -17.64
C ASN A 47 2.69 -1.98 -16.28
N VAL A 48 3.16 -2.81 -15.38
CA VAL A 48 2.60 -2.99 -14.05
C VAL A 48 3.69 -2.90 -12.96
N VAL A 49 3.25 -2.70 -11.74
CA VAL A 49 4.05 -2.97 -10.54
C VAL A 49 3.49 -4.18 -9.83
N VAL A 50 4.39 -4.98 -9.30
CA VAL A 50 4.08 -6.19 -8.54
C VAL A 50 4.57 -6.02 -7.12
N LYS A 51 3.64 -5.83 -6.19
CA LYS A 51 3.91 -5.77 -4.75
C LYS A 51 3.87 -7.20 -4.21
N VAL A 52 4.97 -7.64 -3.61
CA VAL A 52 5.15 -9.00 -3.14
C VAL A 52 5.47 -9.00 -1.66
N GLN A 53 4.66 -9.69 -0.87
CA GLN A 53 4.86 -9.79 0.57
C GLN A 53 6.10 -10.61 0.89
N ARG A 54 6.87 -10.17 1.90
CA ARG A 54 8.02 -10.93 2.39
C ARG A 54 7.55 -12.21 3.10
N PRO A 55 8.06 -13.40 2.73
CA PRO A 55 7.49 -14.69 3.17
C PRO A 55 7.42 -14.88 4.69
N SER A 56 8.37 -14.31 5.43
CA SER A 56 8.48 -14.49 6.88
C SER A 56 7.63 -13.52 7.70
N VAL A 57 7.08 -12.47 7.10
CA VAL A 57 6.39 -11.39 7.82
C VAL A 57 5.21 -11.92 8.64
N SER A 58 4.35 -12.71 8.04
CA SER A 58 3.17 -13.25 8.74
C SER A 58 3.56 -14.14 9.95
N GLN A 59 4.69 -14.83 9.87
CA GLN A 59 5.18 -15.67 10.98
C GLN A 59 5.75 -14.81 12.11
N PHE A 60 6.52 -13.75 11.78
CA PHE A 60 7.06 -12.82 12.78
C PHE A 60 5.92 -12.09 13.49
N VAL A 61 4.99 -11.52 12.74
CA VAL A 61 3.83 -10.82 13.28
C VAL A 61 3.03 -11.72 14.24
N ARG A 62 2.74 -12.97 13.85
CA ARG A 62 2.04 -13.92 14.75
C ARG A 62 2.82 -14.25 16.02
N LYS A 63 4.16 -14.27 15.97
CA LYS A 63 4.98 -14.49 17.18
C LYS A 63 4.93 -13.27 18.07
N ASP A 64 5.08 -12.09 17.51
CA ASP A 64 5.08 -10.82 18.26
C ASP A 64 3.72 -10.58 18.91
N LEU A 65 2.63 -10.80 18.18
CA LEU A 65 1.27 -10.71 18.73
C LEU A 65 1.04 -11.66 19.90
N ARG A 66 1.56 -12.90 19.84
CA ARG A 66 1.48 -13.83 20.97
C ARG A 66 2.22 -13.34 22.20
N VAL A 67 3.40 -12.76 22.03
CA VAL A 67 4.17 -12.17 23.13
C VAL A 67 3.44 -10.97 23.71
N MET A 68 2.91 -10.08 22.85
CA MET A 68 2.13 -8.92 23.28
C MET A 68 0.87 -9.33 24.03
N ALA A 69 0.11 -10.29 23.52
CA ALA A 69 -1.09 -10.83 24.17
C ALA A 69 -0.80 -11.48 25.54
N TRP A 70 0.35 -12.14 25.65
CA TRP A 70 0.80 -12.70 26.93
C TRP A 70 1.22 -11.60 27.92
N LEU A 71 1.89 -10.55 27.45
CA LEU A 71 2.41 -9.48 28.32
C LEU A 71 1.32 -8.47 28.74
N ALA A 72 0.37 -8.16 27.85
CA ALA A 72 -0.61 -7.09 28.05
C ALA A 72 -1.40 -7.19 29.37
N PRO A 73 -1.91 -8.36 29.81
CA PRO A 73 -2.62 -8.48 31.08
C PRO A 73 -1.74 -8.17 32.30
N HIS A 74 -0.41 -8.41 32.19
CA HIS A 74 0.53 -8.17 33.31
C HIS A 74 0.84 -6.68 33.52
N LEU A 75 0.52 -5.82 32.55
CA LEU A 75 0.68 -4.37 32.66
C LEU A 75 -0.49 -3.71 33.40
N VAL A 76 -1.66 -4.33 33.38
CA VAL A 76 -2.86 -3.84 34.07
C VAL A 76 -2.60 -3.86 35.60
N GLY A 77 -2.80 -2.71 36.24
CA GLY A 77 -2.59 -2.53 37.69
C GLY A 77 -1.13 -2.34 38.11
N ARG A 78 -0.15 -2.49 37.20
CA ARG A 78 1.28 -2.21 37.48
C ARG A 78 1.74 -0.86 36.96
N ILE A 79 1.14 -0.41 35.88
CA ILE A 79 1.43 0.88 35.27
C ILE A 79 0.16 1.72 35.36
N PRO A 80 0.17 2.90 35.99
CA PRO A 80 -1.06 3.70 36.20
C PRO A 80 -1.82 4.00 34.90
N ILE A 81 -1.11 4.35 33.83
CA ILE A 81 -1.71 4.66 32.52
C ILE A 81 -2.31 3.43 31.81
N ALA A 82 -1.83 2.23 32.15
CA ALA A 82 -2.36 0.99 31.58
C ALA A 82 -3.82 0.71 32.01
N ALA A 83 -4.26 1.25 33.12
CA ALA A 83 -5.66 1.15 33.56
C ALA A 83 -6.62 1.92 32.65
N LEU A 84 -6.16 3.03 32.05
CA LEU A 84 -6.93 3.85 31.11
C LEU A 84 -6.86 3.30 29.67
N ALA A 85 -5.71 2.77 29.29
CA ALA A 85 -5.43 2.35 27.91
C ALA A 85 -5.93 0.93 27.59
N ASN A 86 -6.30 0.11 28.59
CA ASN A 86 -6.71 -1.30 28.42
C ASN A 86 -5.79 -2.08 27.46
N PRO A 87 -4.53 -2.38 27.84
CA PRO A 87 -3.53 -3.01 26.97
C PRO A 87 -4.01 -4.28 26.25
N PRO A 88 -4.78 -5.20 26.88
CA PRO A 88 -5.34 -6.33 26.17
C PRO A 88 -6.18 -5.96 24.96
N SER A 89 -7.12 -5.02 25.11
CA SER A 89 -7.97 -4.57 23.99
C SER A 89 -7.19 -3.84 22.91
N LEU A 90 -6.12 -3.11 23.26
CA LEU A 90 -5.23 -2.52 22.26
C LEU A 90 -4.48 -3.58 21.47
N VAL A 91 -4.04 -4.66 22.11
CA VAL A 91 -3.37 -5.77 21.41
C VAL A 91 -4.35 -6.51 20.50
N GLU A 92 -5.60 -6.70 20.91
CA GLU A 92 -6.66 -7.28 20.07
C GLU A 92 -6.92 -6.43 18.83
N LEU A 93 -7.15 -5.13 19.01
CA LEU A 93 -7.34 -4.18 17.91
C LEU A 93 -6.14 -4.16 16.95
N PHE A 94 -4.92 -4.11 17.51
CA PHE A 94 -3.70 -4.16 16.70
C PHE A 94 -3.57 -5.48 15.95
N ALA A 95 -3.96 -6.62 16.56
CA ALA A 95 -3.92 -7.92 15.90
C ALA A 95 -4.91 -8.01 14.73
N GLU A 96 -6.10 -7.45 14.87
CA GLU A 96 -7.09 -7.35 13.79
C GLU A 96 -6.54 -6.50 12.64
N THR A 97 -6.11 -5.28 12.92
CA THR A 97 -5.57 -4.36 11.92
C THR A 97 -4.37 -4.94 11.16
N ILE A 98 -3.39 -5.52 11.87
CA ILE A 98 -2.19 -6.05 11.20
C ILE A 98 -2.47 -7.30 10.36
N VAL A 99 -3.52 -8.07 10.69
CA VAL A 99 -3.94 -9.22 9.85
C VAL A 99 -4.58 -8.74 8.54
N GLU A 100 -5.30 -7.65 8.57
CA GLU A 100 -5.85 -7.00 7.38
C GLU A 100 -4.73 -6.44 6.49
N GLU A 101 -3.73 -5.75 7.07
CA GLU A 101 -2.54 -5.26 6.36
C GLU A 101 -1.71 -6.38 5.69
N LEU A 102 -1.81 -7.61 6.19
CA LEU A 102 -1.15 -8.78 5.60
C LEU A 102 -1.98 -9.46 4.50
N ASP A 103 -3.07 -8.84 4.05
CA ASP A 103 -3.89 -9.36 2.95
C ASP A 103 -4.07 -8.29 1.85
N PHE A 104 -3.27 -8.38 0.79
CA PHE A 104 -3.31 -7.40 -0.31
C PHE A 104 -4.63 -7.35 -1.07
N ARG A 105 -5.54 -8.31 -0.88
CA ARG A 105 -6.90 -8.21 -1.43
C ARG A 105 -7.69 -7.08 -0.75
N MET A 106 -7.41 -6.82 0.54
CA MET A 106 -7.99 -5.69 1.26
C MET A 106 -7.45 -4.37 0.72
N GLU A 107 -6.13 -4.30 0.50
CA GLU A 107 -5.51 -3.12 -0.13
C GLU A 107 -6.12 -2.84 -1.51
N ALA A 108 -6.25 -3.87 -2.35
CA ALA A 108 -6.86 -3.72 -3.67
C ALA A 108 -8.34 -3.26 -3.60
N ALA A 109 -9.12 -3.78 -2.65
CA ALA A 109 -10.49 -3.34 -2.43
C ALA A 109 -10.53 -1.86 -2.00
N ASN A 110 -9.72 -1.46 -1.03
CA ASN A 110 -9.61 -0.08 -0.58
C ASN A 110 -9.20 0.89 -1.71
N MET A 111 -8.29 0.46 -2.61
CA MET A 111 -7.92 1.26 -3.79
C MET A 111 -9.12 1.52 -4.69
N LEU A 112 -9.96 0.51 -4.93
CA LEU A 112 -11.17 0.66 -5.75
C LEU A 112 -12.21 1.56 -5.06
N ASP A 113 -12.40 1.43 -3.77
CA ASP A 113 -13.32 2.26 -2.99
C ASP A 113 -12.88 3.74 -3.00
N VAL A 114 -11.58 4.00 -2.81
CA VAL A 114 -11.03 5.36 -2.90
C VAL A 114 -11.17 5.92 -4.32
N ALA A 115 -10.92 5.11 -5.34
CA ALA A 115 -11.10 5.55 -6.73
C ALA A 115 -12.56 5.92 -7.04
N ALA A 116 -13.52 5.11 -6.55
CA ALA A 116 -14.94 5.39 -6.70
C ALA A 116 -15.33 6.68 -5.95
N MET A 117 -14.91 6.84 -4.70
CA MET A 117 -15.15 8.03 -3.90
C MET A 117 -14.62 9.31 -4.58
N LEU A 118 -13.38 9.29 -5.07
CA LEU A 118 -12.79 10.44 -5.77
C LEU A 118 -13.55 10.79 -7.04
N HIS A 119 -14.01 9.79 -7.78
CA HIS A 119 -14.86 9.98 -8.96
C HIS A 119 -16.19 10.65 -8.58
N ASP A 120 -16.86 10.17 -7.55
CA ASP A 120 -18.15 10.72 -7.08
C ASP A 120 -18.03 12.15 -6.55
N LEU A 121 -16.88 12.51 -5.98
CA LEU A 121 -16.54 13.88 -5.57
C LEU A 121 -16.08 14.78 -6.73
N GLY A 122 -15.95 14.25 -7.95
CA GLY A 122 -15.43 15.00 -9.11
C GLY A 122 -13.94 15.34 -9.00
N GLN A 123 -13.17 14.57 -8.23
CA GLN A 123 -11.73 14.75 -8.03
C GLN A 123 -10.91 14.04 -9.12
N ASP A 124 -11.15 14.40 -10.39
CA ASP A 124 -10.55 13.74 -11.57
C ASP A 124 -9.02 13.93 -11.68
N ARG A 125 -8.46 14.85 -10.90
CA ARG A 125 -7.02 15.08 -10.84
C ARG A 125 -6.27 14.07 -9.96
N TYR A 126 -6.98 13.31 -9.16
CA TYR A 126 -6.40 12.26 -8.33
C TYR A 126 -6.44 10.93 -9.09
N VAL A 127 -5.29 10.29 -9.24
CA VAL A 127 -5.19 9.00 -9.93
C VAL A 127 -4.85 7.91 -8.92
N VAL A 128 -5.75 6.96 -8.77
CA VAL A 128 -5.49 5.75 -7.99
C VAL A 128 -5.07 4.65 -8.97
N PRO A 129 -3.87 4.05 -8.81
CA PRO A 129 -3.43 2.94 -9.66
C PRO A 129 -4.44 1.79 -9.61
N ARG A 130 -4.84 1.25 -10.75
CA ARG A 130 -5.86 0.18 -10.80
C ARG A 130 -5.24 -1.17 -10.49
N PRO A 131 -5.76 -1.91 -9.48
CA PRO A 131 -5.41 -3.31 -9.28
C PRO A 131 -5.84 -4.16 -10.48
N HIS A 132 -4.99 -5.11 -10.86
CA HIS A 132 -5.34 -6.04 -11.95
C HIS A 132 -6.45 -7.00 -11.48
N PRO A 133 -7.53 -7.19 -12.26
CA PRO A 133 -8.74 -7.87 -11.78
C PRO A 133 -8.56 -9.34 -11.38
N THR A 134 -7.53 -10.01 -11.90
CA THR A 134 -7.30 -11.45 -11.66
C THR A 134 -5.92 -11.77 -11.06
N LEU A 135 -5.04 -10.78 -10.90
CA LEU A 135 -3.68 -10.98 -10.40
C LEU A 135 -3.48 -10.34 -9.02
N VAL A 136 -4.54 -10.39 -8.20
CA VAL A 136 -4.51 -9.96 -6.80
C VAL A 136 -4.77 -11.17 -5.92
N THR A 137 -3.83 -11.42 -5.02
CA THR A 137 -3.91 -12.51 -4.05
C THR A 137 -3.62 -11.97 -2.66
N ARG A 138 -3.53 -12.86 -1.68
CA ARG A 138 -3.18 -12.44 -0.32
C ARG A 138 -1.77 -11.85 -0.22
N ARG A 139 -0.78 -12.40 -0.96
CA ARG A 139 0.64 -12.04 -0.86
C ARG A 139 1.17 -11.29 -2.08
N VAL A 140 0.39 -11.20 -3.14
CA VAL A 140 0.78 -10.56 -4.40
C VAL A 140 -0.30 -9.60 -4.84
N LEU A 141 0.08 -8.36 -5.13
CA LEU A 141 -0.79 -7.34 -5.72
C LEU A 141 -0.12 -6.83 -7.00
N VAL A 142 -0.75 -7.14 -8.13
CA VAL A 142 -0.39 -6.56 -9.42
C VAL A 142 -1.31 -5.37 -9.68
N MET A 143 -0.73 -4.23 -10.01
CA MET A 143 -1.48 -3.01 -10.29
C MET A 143 -0.80 -2.17 -11.37
N GLU A 144 -1.53 -1.23 -11.93
CA GLU A 144 -1.05 -0.27 -12.92
C GLU A 144 0.26 0.41 -12.43
N ARG A 145 1.24 0.53 -13.33
CA ARG A 145 2.45 1.29 -13.06
C ARG A 145 2.22 2.76 -13.39
N VAL A 146 2.33 3.59 -12.37
CA VAL A 146 2.27 5.05 -12.50
C VAL A 146 3.69 5.59 -12.61
N TYR A 147 3.86 6.61 -13.46
CA TYR A 147 5.13 7.31 -13.67
C TYR A 147 4.96 8.77 -13.28
N GLY A 148 5.95 9.31 -12.56
CA GLY A 148 5.92 10.69 -12.13
C GLY A 148 7.04 11.01 -11.15
N PHE A 149 7.00 12.20 -10.59
CA PHE A 149 7.90 12.67 -9.56
C PHE A 149 7.44 12.18 -8.19
N ASN A 150 8.37 11.84 -7.31
CA ASN A 150 8.01 11.71 -5.90
C ASN A 150 7.46 13.05 -5.38
N PHE A 151 6.49 13.01 -4.50
CA PHE A 151 5.84 14.22 -3.98
C PHE A 151 6.81 15.19 -3.29
N ASP A 152 7.94 14.70 -2.78
CA ASP A 152 9.00 15.50 -2.15
C ASP A 152 10.07 15.99 -3.14
N ASP A 153 10.03 15.58 -4.41
CA ASP A 153 10.93 16.09 -5.47
C ASP A 153 10.44 17.43 -6.04
N VAL A 154 10.38 18.43 -5.18
CA VAL A 154 9.93 19.78 -5.55
C VAL A 154 10.76 20.40 -6.67
N ALA A 155 12.08 20.17 -6.66
CA ALA A 155 12.97 20.70 -7.67
C ALA A 155 12.70 20.09 -9.06
N GLY A 156 12.57 18.76 -9.14
CA GLY A 156 12.23 18.07 -10.39
C GLY A 156 10.89 18.51 -10.96
N MET A 157 9.88 18.67 -10.11
CA MET A 157 8.56 19.19 -10.52
C MET A 157 8.64 20.62 -11.07
N GLN A 158 9.38 21.52 -10.40
CA GLN A 158 9.55 22.90 -10.84
C GLN A 158 10.32 22.99 -12.17
N ASP A 159 11.36 22.19 -12.33
CA ASP A 159 12.14 22.12 -13.59
C ASP A 159 11.27 21.59 -14.76
N ALA A 160 10.30 20.73 -14.47
CA ALA A 160 9.30 20.26 -15.43
C ALA A 160 8.14 21.25 -15.65
N GLY A 161 8.13 22.39 -14.96
CA GLY A 161 7.09 23.42 -15.10
C GLY A 161 5.79 23.12 -14.39
N ILE A 162 5.80 22.18 -13.42
CA ILE A 162 4.63 21.83 -12.62
C ILE A 162 4.45 22.87 -11.51
N ASP A 163 3.22 23.36 -11.34
CA ASP A 163 2.84 24.24 -10.24
C ASP A 163 2.68 23.43 -8.94
N THR A 164 3.74 23.43 -8.14
CA THR A 164 3.77 22.66 -6.89
C THR A 164 2.80 23.19 -5.82
N GLU A 165 2.42 24.48 -5.87
CA GLU A 165 1.40 25.01 -4.97
C GLU A 165 0.02 24.48 -5.32
N ASP A 166 -0.31 24.39 -6.62
CA ASP A 166 -1.57 23.82 -7.09
C ASP A 166 -1.66 22.31 -6.81
N VAL A 167 -0.55 21.58 -6.92
CA VAL A 167 -0.46 20.15 -6.52
C VAL A 167 -0.81 19.98 -5.04
N VAL A 168 -0.17 20.74 -4.15
CA VAL A 168 -0.45 20.67 -2.71
C VAL A 168 -1.89 21.04 -2.40
N ARG A 169 -2.42 22.09 -3.05
CA ARG A 169 -3.80 22.51 -2.87
C ARG A 169 -4.78 21.41 -3.28
N THR A 170 -4.56 20.79 -4.44
CA THR A 170 -5.39 19.69 -4.95
C THR A 170 -5.36 18.50 -3.98
N ALA A 171 -4.17 18.10 -3.52
CA ALA A 171 -4.01 17.02 -2.55
C ALA A 171 -4.77 17.29 -1.25
N MET A 172 -4.65 18.51 -0.72
CA MET A 172 -5.33 18.91 0.51
C MET A 172 -6.86 18.94 0.37
N VAL A 173 -7.38 19.45 -0.74
CA VAL A 173 -8.83 19.51 -0.98
C VAL A 173 -9.40 18.09 -1.05
N ALA A 174 -8.82 17.22 -1.87
CA ALA A 174 -9.29 15.85 -2.03
C ALA A 174 -9.21 15.05 -0.70
N PHE A 175 -8.12 15.23 0.06
CA PHE A 175 -8.00 14.62 1.38
C PHE A 175 -9.08 15.11 2.35
N MET A 176 -9.33 16.42 2.41
CA MET A 176 -10.32 17.00 3.32
C MET A 176 -11.75 16.62 2.92
N GLU A 177 -12.08 16.60 1.64
CA GLU A 177 -13.39 16.18 1.17
C GLU A 177 -13.63 14.69 1.45
N GLY A 178 -12.67 13.82 1.14
CA GLY A 178 -12.76 12.40 1.45
C GLY A 178 -12.94 12.15 2.95
N ALA A 179 -12.15 12.82 3.79
CA ALA A 179 -12.21 12.64 5.25
C ALA A 179 -13.50 13.18 5.88
N VAL A 180 -13.98 14.37 5.45
CA VAL A 180 -15.08 15.07 6.10
C VAL A 180 -16.43 14.67 5.52
N VAL A 181 -16.52 14.46 4.20
CA VAL A 181 -17.77 14.15 3.51
C VAL A 181 -18.06 12.67 3.51
N GLU A 182 -17.07 11.86 3.13
CA GLU A 182 -17.23 10.42 2.93
C GLU A 182 -16.74 9.57 4.11
N GLY A 183 -15.94 10.15 5.00
CA GLY A 183 -15.30 9.41 6.10
C GLY A 183 -14.20 8.45 5.63
N ILE A 184 -13.76 8.58 4.39
CA ILE A 184 -12.71 7.76 3.79
C ILE A 184 -11.46 8.63 3.62
N PHE A 185 -10.34 8.18 4.18
CA PHE A 185 -9.06 8.85 4.01
C PHE A 185 -7.89 7.87 4.09
N HIS A 186 -6.79 8.23 3.45
CA HIS A 186 -5.56 7.47 3.53
C HIS A 186 -4.87 7.70 4.88
N GLY A 187 -4.78 6.66 5.71
CA GLY A 187 -4.24 6.75 7.07
C GLY A 187 -2.72 6.92 7.15
N ASP A 188 -1.99 6.76 6.04
CA ASP A 188 -0.52 6.78 5.97
C ASP A 188 -0.04 7.64 4.77
N LEU A 189 -0.53 8.88 4.68
CA LEU A 189 -0.12 9.82 3.63
C LEU A 189 1.29 10.36 3.94
N HIS A 190 2.25 9.98 3.12
CA HIS A 190 3.61 10.54 3.14
C HIS A 190 4.20 10.58 1.72
N GLY A 191 5.28 11.34 1.53
CA GLY A 191 5.89 11.57 0.21
C GLY A 191 6.27 10.32 -0.56
N GLY A 192 6.52 9.19 0.11
CA GLY A 192 6.82 7.91 -0.51
C GLY A 192 5.61 7.14 -1.07
N ASN A 193 4.37 7.59 -0.73
CA ASN A 193 3.12 6.98 -1.20
C ASN A 193 2.41 7.85 -2.24
N LEU A 194 2.95 9.03 -2.54
CA LEU A 194 2.38 9.99 -3.48
C LEU A 194 3.34 10.25 -4.63
N PHE A 195 2.79 10.24 -5.83
CA PHE A 195 3.47 10.64 -7.05
C PHE A 195 2.73 11.81 -7.68
N VAL A 196 3.49 12.70 -8.32
CA VAL A 196 2.94 13.76 -9.17
C VAL A 196 3.24 13.40 -10.60
N LEU A 197 2.20 13.21 -11.40
CA LEU A 197 2.36 12.85 -12.81
C LEU A 197 2.96 14.02 -13.60
N GLU A 198 3.51 13.73 -14.78
CA GLU A 198 4.12 14.75 -15.64
C GLU A 198 3.14 15.88 -16.04
N ASP A 199 1.84 15.60 -15.99
CA ASP A 199 0.76 16.59 -16.28
C ASP A 199 0.24 17.31 -15.02
N GLY A 200 0.88 17.13 -13.86
CA GLY A 200 0.55 17.80 -12.60
C GLY A 200 -0.61 17.18 -11.81
N ARG A 201 -1.04 15.99 -12.19
CA ARG A 201 -2.03 15.21 -11.42
C ARG A 201 -1.37 14.42 -10.32
#